data_2362a8df09b34a011b1b54b3c540876a
#
_entry.id   2362a8df09b34a011b1b54b3c540876a
#
_cell.length_a   1.000
_cell.length_b   1.000
_cell.length_c   1.000
_cell.angle_alpha   90.00
_cell.angle_beta   90.00
_cell.angle_gamma   90.00
#
_symmetry.space_group_name_H-M   'P 1'
#
loop_
_entity.id
_entity.type
_entity.pdbx_description
1 polymer ?
#
loop_
_entity_poly.entity_id
_entity_poly.type
_entity_poly.pdbx_seq_one_letter_code
_entity_poly.pdbx_strand_id
1 'polypeptide(L)'
;MTDGLPLAGRGCVVTGGSRGIGAAVVRLALEQGADVVFGYHSDKDRARALADELGAAHPGRLCVPLYAHVADTDEAERFAVAALGHLDRFDVLVNNAGVTRDTTFARMAPQQWHEVISTNLDSMYAVTKPLVMPLVKQRGGAIVNIASSSGLHGIPGQTAYSAAKAGVIGFTKALAKEIGARGVTVNAVAPGLIETDMTAAIPPERTEFLKSLIPGHAFGSPRDVAHLVCFLASDRARYITGQAIEVSGGLVV
;
A
#
# COMPACT_ATOMS: atom_id res chain seq x y z
N MET A 1 -5.10 -20.57 -21.25
CA MET A 1 -4.14 -19.58 -21.80
C MET A 1 -4.15 -18.37 -20.91
N THR A 2 -3.23 -18.33 -19.94
CA THR A 2 -3.03 -17.18 -19.03
C THR A 2 -1.96 -16.23 -19.59
N ASP A 3 -1.58 -16.41 -20.86
CA ASP A 3 -0.48 -15.71 -21.49
C ASP A 3 -0.88 -14.30 -21.87
N GLY A 4 -0.60 -13.35 -20.99
CA GLY A 4 -0.75 -11.93 -21.26
C GLY A 4 -1.09 -11.04 -20.06
N LEU A 5 -1.60 -11.59 -18.96
CA LEU A 5 -1.93 -10.77 -17.79
C LEU A 5 -0.66 -10.43 -16.98
N PRO A 6 -0.43 -9.16 -16.62
CA PRO A 6 0.82 -8.71 -16.00
C PRO A 6 1.22 -9.40 -14.70
N LEU A 7 0.23 -9.91 -13.93
CA LEU A 7 0.43 -10.58 -12.65
C LEU A 7 -0.05 -12.04 -12.65
N ALA A 8 -0.19 -12.66 -13.83
CA ALA A 8 -0.66 -14.03 -13.94
C ALA A 8 0.16 -15.00 -13.09
N GLY A 9 -0.52 -15.75 -12.19
CA GLY A 9 0.09 -16.75 -11.31
C GLY A 9 0.99 -16.20 -10.21
N ARG A 10 0.98 -14.90 -9.94
CA ARG A 10 1.70 -14.29 -8.82
C ARG A 10 0.89 -14.31 -7.54
N GLY A 11 1.53 -14.62 -6.43
CA GLY A 11 0.96 -14.46 -5.08
C GLY A 11 1.26 -13.09 -4.51
N CYS A 12 0.21 -12.37 -4.13
CA CYS A 12 0.28 -11.00 -3.60
C CYS A 12 -0.22 -10.94 -2.16
N VAL A 13 0.51 -10.23 -1.30
CA VAL A 13 0.07 -9.86 0.06
C VAL A 13 -0.12 -8.34 0.11
N VAL A 14 -1.30 -7.88 0.56
CA VAL A 14 -1.65 -6.45 0.63
C VAL A 14 -2.10 -6.11 2.05
N THR A 15 -1.44 -5.18 2.74
CA THR A 15 -1.92 -4.68 4.04
C THR A 15 -3.00 -3.60 3.85
N GLY A 16 -4.04 -3.60 4.70
CA GLY A 16 -5.12 -2.60 4.59
C GLY A 16 -5.92 -2.69 3.29
N GLY A 17 -6.20 -3.92 2.82
CA GLY A 17 -6.80 -4.19 1.52
C GLY A 17 -8.32 -4.06 1.44
N SER A 18 -9.04 -3.76 2.56
CA SER A 18 -10.51 -3.79 2.57
C SER A 18 -11.19 -2.53 2.04
N ARG A 19 -10.47 -1.41 1.86
CA ARG A 19 -11.02 -0.12 1.39
C ARG A 19 -9.98 0.74 0.68
N GLY A 20 -10.46 1.82 0.05
CA GLY A 20 -9.63 2.85 -0.57
C GLY A 20 -8.61 2.29 -1.56
N ILE A 21 -7.38 2.78 -1.48
CA ILE A 21 -6.27 2.39 -2.35
C ILE A 21 -6.00 0.88 -2.25
N GLY A 22 -5.98 0.32 -1.02
CA GLY A 22 -5.74 -1.11 -0.82
C GLY A 22 -6.76 -1.99 -1.54
N ALA A 23 -8.05 -1.68 -1.45
CA ALA A 23 -9.09 -2.43 -2.16
C ALA A 23 -8.96 -2.30 -3.68
N ALA A 24 -8.59 -1.13 -4.19
CA ALA A 24 -8.33 -0.94 -5.62
C ALA A 24 -7.12 -1.77 -6.10
N VAL A 25 -6.07 -1.88 -5.27
CA VAL A 25 -4.92 -2.74 -5.55
C VAL A 25 -5.34 -4.22 -5.57
N VAL A 26 -6.11 -4.68 -4.56
CA VAL A 26 -6.62 -6.06 -4.51
C VAL A 26 -7.44 -6.38 -5.76
N ARG A 27 -8.39 -5.52 -6.15
CA ARG A 27 -9.19 -5.69 -7.37
C ARG A 27 -8.33 -5.79 -8.61
N LEU A 28 -7.45 -4.82 -8.83
CA LEU A 28 -6.65 -4.77 -10.05
C LEU A 28 -5.63 -5.92 -10.11
N ALA A 29 -5.07 -6.36 -8.98
CA ALA A 29 -4.17 -7.52 -8.95
C ALA A 29 -4.89 -8.80 -9.38
N LEU A 30 -6.12 -9.04 -8.89
CA LEU A 30 -6.95 -10.17 -9.33
C LEU A 30 -7.35 -10.06 -10.82
N GLU A 31 -7.77 -8.88 -11.28
CA GLU A 31 -8.04 -8.61 -12.70
C GLU A 31 -6.82 -8.93 -13.59
N GLN A 32 -5.60 -8.76 -13.04
CA GLN A 32 -4.33 -9.06 -13.72
C GLN A 32 -3.82 -10.49 -13.46
N GLY A 33 -4.64 -11.36 -12.87
CA GLY A 33 -4.38 -12.80 -12.74
C GLY A 33 -3.58 -13.21 -11.52
N ALA A 34 -3.44 -12.34 -10.52
CA ALA A 34 -2.80 -12.69 -9.25
C ALA A 34 -3.74 -13.47 -8.32
N ASP A 35 -3.15 -14.20 -7.38
CA ASP A 35 -3.78 -14.66 -6.15
C ASP A 35 -3.47 -13.68 -5.04
N VAL A 36 -4.47 -13.27 -4.25
CA VAL A 36 -4.32 -12.17 -3.30
C VAL A 36 -4.75 -12.58 -1.89
N VAL A 37 -3.87 -12.35 -0.93
CA VAL A 37 -4.20 -12.33 0.50
C VAL A 37 -4.12 -10.88 0.98
N PHE A 38 -5.17 -10.40 1.64
CA PHE A 38 -5.16 -9.03 2.12
C PHE A 38 -5.55 -8.88 3.58
N GLY A 39 -4.86 -7.96 4.26
CA GLY A 39 -5.11 -7.64 5.66
C GLY A 39 -6.24 -6.63 5.84
N TYR A 40 -7.07 -6.82 6.88
CA TYR A 40 -8.02 -5.83 7.37
C TYR A 40 -7.95 -5.73 8.89
N HIS A 41 -8.35 -4.60 9.46
CA HIS A 41 -8.35 -4.42 10.93
C HIS A 41 -9.76 -4.26 11.50
N SER A 42 -10.52 -3.25 11.08
CA SER A 42 -11.74 -2.84 11.78
C SER A 42 -13.05 -3.34 11.16
N ASP A 43 -13.08 -3.62 9.86
CA ASP A 43 -14.31 -3.91 9.12
C ASP A 43 -14.23 -5.29 8.46
N LYS A 44 -14.60 -6.31 9.23
CA LYS A 44 -14.60 -7.72 8.80
C LYS A 44 -15.62 -7.98 7.70
N ASP A 45 -16.80 -7.39 7.83
CA ASP A 45 -17.90 -7.65 6.90
C ASP A 45 -17.60 -7.04 5.52
N ARG A 46 -17.05 -5.82 5.49
CA ARG A 46 -16.56 -5.19 4.27
C ARG A 46 -15.44 -6.00 3.61
N ALA A 47 -14.51 -6.51 4.41
CA ALA A 47 -13.41 -7.33 3.89
C ALA A 47 -13.92 -8.65 3.28
N ARG A 48 -14.87 -9.31 3.93
CA ARG A 48 -15.50 -10.53 3.41
C ARG A 48 -16.31 -10.26 2.15
N ALA A 49 -17.17 -9.23 2.17
CA ALA A 49 -17.96 -8.85 1.01
C ALA A 49 -17.08 -8.57 -0.22
N LEU A 50 -15.95 -7.87 -0.04
CA LEU A 50 -14.98 -7.65 -1.11
C LEU A 50 -14.37 -8.96 -1.62
N ALA A 51 -13.99 -9.88 -0.73
CA ALA A 51 -13.41 -11.16 -1.12
C ALA A 51 -14.42 -12.05 -1.86
N ASP A 52 -15.67 -12.09 -1.41
CA ASP A 52 -16.75 -12.87 -2.04
C ASP A 52 -17.06 -12.31 -3.43
N GLU A 53 -17.20 -11.00 -3.56
CA GLU A 53 -17.41 -10.31 -4.84
C GLU A 53 -16.30 -10.65 -5.85
N LEU A 54 -15.05 -10.51 -5.41
CA LEU A 54 -13.90 -10.72 -6.29
C LEU A 54 -13.66 -12.20 -6.60
N GLY A 55 -13.90 -13.10 -5.65
CA GLY A 55 -13.85 -14.55 -5.88
C GLY A 55 -14.89 -15.01 -6.91
N ALA A 56 -16.09 -14.43 -6.88
CA ALA A 56 -17.13 -14.69 -7.87
C ALA A 56 -16.78 -14.11 -9.26
N ALA A 57 -16.16 -12.93 -9.30
CA ALA A 57 -15.77 -12.27 -10.56
C ALA A 57 -14.53 -12.93 -11.23
N HIS A 58 -13.67 -13.57 -10.45
CA HIS A 58 -12.42 -14.18 -10.92
C HIS A 58 -12.32 -15.67 -10.52
N PRO A 59 -13.14 -16.55 -11.10
CA PRO A 59 -13.13 -17.97 -10.76
C PRO A 59 -11.74 -18.59 -10.96
N GLY A 60 -11.26 -19.32 -9.94
CA GLY A 60 -9.95 -19.94 -9.95
C GLY A 60 -8.80 -19.03 -9.49
N ARG A 61 -9.09 -17.82 -9.04
CA ARG A 61 -8.13 -16.97 -8.31
C ARG A 61 -8.45 -16.95 -6.83
N LEU A 62 -7.40 -16.89 -6.01
CA LEU A 62 -7.53 -16.80 -4.57
C LEU A 62 -7.72 -15.33 -4.16
N CYS A 63 -8.74 -15.05 -3.31
CA CYS A 63 -8.94 -13.76 -2.66
C CYS A 63 -9.29 -13.99 -1.19
N VAL A 64 -8.31 -13.85 -0.28
CA VAL A 64 -8.48 -14.20 1.14
C VAL A 64 -8.28 -12.98 2.03
N PRO A 65 -9.30 -12.57 2.83
CA PRO A 65 -9.17 -11.56 3.85
C PRO A 65 -8.67 -12.18 5.15
N LEU A 66 -7.62 -11.59 5.73
CA LEU A 66 -7.10 -11.97 7.05
C LEU A 66 -7.15 -10.77 8.00
N TYR A 67 -7.46 -11.02 9.27
CA TYR A 67 -7.34 -9.99 10.30
C TYR A 67 -5.88 -9.60 10.49
N ALA A 68 -5.60 -8.28 10.57
CA ALA A 68 -4.26 -7.73 10.68
C ALA A 68 -4.28 -6.38 11.41
N HIS A 69 -4.03 -6.38 12.71
CA HIS A 69 -3.74 -5.15 13.46
C HIS A 69 -2.25 -4.82 13.31
N VAL A 70 -1.91 -4.18 12.20
CA VAL A 70 -0.50 -3.98 11.81
C VAL A 70 0.30 -3.02 12.72
N ALA A 71 -0.36 -2.24 13.57
CA ALA A 71 0.30 -1.41 14.58
C ALA A 71 0.83 -2.22 15.77
N ASP A 72 0.33 -3.44 15.96
CA ASP A 72 0.90 -4.43 16.90
C ASP A 72 1.90 -5.30 16.13
N THR A 73 3.14 -5.30 16.57
CA THR A 73 4.25 -5.99 15.88
C THR A 73 4.01 -7.50 15.80
N ASP A 74 3.55 -8.13 16.88
CA ASP A 74 3.35 -9.57 16.93
C ASP A 74 2.16 -9.99 16.04
N GLU A 75 1.10 -9.18 15.99
CA GLU A 75 -0.04 -9.42 15.10
C GLU A 75 0.32 -9.20 13.64
N ALA A 76 1.14 -8.19 13.34
CA ALA A 76 1.65 -7.93 12.00
C ALA A 76 2.52 -9.09 11.48
N GLU A 77 3.42 -9.63 12.32
CA GLU A 77 4.22 -10.80 11.98
C GLU A 77 3.36 -12.05 11.79
N ARG A 78 2.38 -12.29 12.69
CA ARG A 78 1.42 -13.40 12.55
C ARG A 78 0.62 -13.33 11.25
N PHE A 79 0.12 -12.13 10.91
CA PHE A 79 -0.56 -11.90 9.64
C PHE A 79 0.35 -12.25 8.43
N ALA A 80 1.59 -11.76 8.43
CA ALA A 80 2.52 -11.99 7.33
C ALA A 80 2.83 -13.49 7.15
N VAL A 81 3.07 -14.22 8.25
CA VAL A 81 3.30 -15.67 8.21
C VAL A 81 2.04 -16.43 7.77
N ALA A 82 0.87 -16.07 8.29
CA ALA A 82 -0.39 -16.70 7.90
C ALA A 82 -0.69 -16.48 6.42
N ALA A 83 -0.40 -15.28 5.88
CA ALA A 83 -0.60 -14.97 4.48
C ALA A 83 0.21 -15.90 3.54
N LEU A 84 1.45 -16.23 3.91
CA LEU A 84 2.26 -17.20 3.14
C LEU A 84 1.61 -18.59 3.11
N GLY A 85 0.92 -19.00 4.17
CA GLY A 85 0.26 -20.32 4.24
C GLY A 85 -0.95 -20.48 3.30
N HIS A 86 -1.47 -19.38 2.76
CA HIS A 86 -2.59 -19.39 1.80
C HIS A 86 -2.13 -19.34 0.34
N LEU A 87 -0.87 -19.01 0.08
CA LEU A 87 -0.33 -18.80 -1.28
C LEU A 87 0.60 -19.96 -1.67
N ASP A 88 0.39 -20.53 -2.85
CA ASP A 88 1.31 -21.53 -3.42
C ASP A 88 2.69 -20.94 -3.72
N ARG A 89 2.72 -19.64 -4.04
CA ARG A 89 3.93 -18.85 -4.21
C ARG A 89 3.70 -17.41 -3.72
N PHE A 90 4.74 -16.76 -3.28
CA PHE A 90 4.70 -15.36 -2.84
C PHE A 90 5.65 -14.52 -3.69
N ASP A 91 5.13 -13.50 -4.36
CA ASP A 91 5.87 -12.66 -5.31
C ASP A 91 5.81 -11.18 -5.01
N VAL A 92 4.72 -10.71 -4.40
CA VAL A 92 4.45 -9.28 -4.24
C VAL A 92 3.99 -8.97 -2.83
N LEU A 93 4.66 -8.00 -2.21
CA LEU A 93 4.19 -7.35 -0.99
C LEU A 93 3.76 -5.92 -1.29
N VAL A 94 2.55 -5.54 -0.88
CA VAL A 94 2.08 -4.15 -0.89
C VAL A 94 1.83 -3.69 0.53
N ASN A 95 2.72 -2.86 1.06
CA ASN A 95 2.56 -2.18 2.35
C ASN A 95 1.70 -0.94 2.16
N ASN A 96 0.38 -1.07 2.37
CA ASN A 96 -0.59 -0.01 2.14
C ASN A 96 -1.28 0.48 3.43
N ALA A 97 -1.37 -0.33 4.48
CA ALA A 97 -2.03 0.06 5.72
C ALA A 97 -1.51 1.40 6.25
N GLY A 98 -2.43 2.26 6.70
CA GLY A 98 -2.06 3.56 7.23
C GLY A 98 -3.24 4.35 7.79
N VAL A 99 -2.92 5.29 8.68
CA VAL A 99 -3.86 6.21 9.33
C VAL A 99 -3.29 7.62 9.32
N THR A 100 -4.19 8.63 9.42
CA THR A 100 -3.81 10.02 9.70
C THR A 100 -4.41 10.47 11.02
N ARG A 101 -3.75 11.42 11.70
CA ARG A 101 -4.25 12.12 12.88
C ARG A 101 -3.86 13.59 12.74
N ASP A 102 -4.52 14.26 11.79
CA ASP A 102 -4.16 15.63 11.38
C ASP A 102 -4.44 16.62 12.50
N THR A 103 -3.40 17.27 12.96
CA THR A 103 -3.44 18.32 13.99
C THR A 103 -2.16 19.15 13.95
N THR A 104 -2.22 20.39 14.43
CA THR A 104 -1.00 21.20 14.56
C THR A 104 -0.05 20.58 15.57
N PHE A 105 1.26 20.66 15.34
CA PHE A 105 2.27 20.04 16.20
C PHE A 105 2.13 20.44 17.68
N ALA A 106 1.84 21.71 17.96
CA ALA A 106 1.65 22.20 19.32
C ALA A 106 0.46 21.59 20.07
N ARG A 107 -0.51 21.02 19.35
CA ARG A 107 -1.71 20.37 19.92
C ARG A 107 -1.67 18.86 19.82
N MET A 108 -0.65 18.29 19.19
CA MET A 108 -0.52 16.86 18.99
C MET A 108 -0.26 16.15 20.29
N ALA A 109 -1.16 15.25 20.67
CA ALA A 109 -0.96 14.36 21.82
C ALA A 109 0.07 13.27 21.47
N PRO A 110 0.90 12.82 22.46
CA PRO A 110 1.87 11.75 22.23
C PRO A 110 1.25 10.48 21.66
N GLN A 111 0.04 10.15 22.04
CA GLN A 111 -0.71 8.98 21.55
C GLN A 111 -1.01 9.08 20.05
N GLN A 112 -1.35 10.27 19.55
CA GLN A 112 -1.59 10.49 18.12
C GLN A 112 -0.30 10.29 17.31
N TRP A 113 0.84 10.79 17.83
CA TRP A 113 2.15 10.56 17.23
C TRP A 113 2.45 9.06 17.15
N HIS A 114 2.37 8.35 18.29
CA HIS A 114 2.69 6.93 18.35
C HIS A 114 1.77 6.08 17.46
N GLU A 115 0.46 6.37 17.43
CA GLU A 115 -0.48 5.67 16.56
C GLU A 115 -0.12 5.82 15.07
N VAL A 116 0.24 7.05 14.67
CA VAL A 116 0.63 7.31 13.27
C VAL A 116 1.95 6.63 12.93
N ILE A 117 2.97 6.71 13.79
CA ILE A 117 4.27 6.08 13.54
C ILE A 117 4.14 4.55 13.52
N SER A 118 3.49 3.95 14.52
CA SER A 118 3.36 2.50 14.61
C SER A 118 2.57 1.92 13.42
N THR A 119 1.48 2.59 13.02
CA THR A 119 0.65 2.08 11.91
C THR A 119 1.29 2.32 10.54
N ASN A 120 1.95 3.47 10.31
CA ASN A 120 2.43 3.82 8.96
C ASN A 120 3.89 3.44 8.70
N LEU A 121 4.71 3.26 9.74
CA LEU A 121 6.15 3.01 9.59
C LEU A 121 6.59 1.71 10.26
N ASP A 122 6.33 1.52 11.56
CA ASP A 122 6.81 0.33 12.28
C ASP A 122 6.16 -0.95 11.73
N SER A 123 4.89 -0.87 11.31
CA SER A 123 4.17 -1.97 10.66
C SER A 123 4.89 -2.49 9.41
N MET A 124 5.55 -1.62 8.66
CA MET A 124 6.29 -2.04 7.46
C MET A 124 7.46 -2.95 7.81
N TYR A 125 8.18 -2.65 8.91
CA TYR A 125 9.22 -3.54 9.40
C TYR A 125 8.62 -4.89 9.81
N ALA A 126 7.59 -4.89 10.65
CA ALA A 126 6.97 -6.10 11.19
C ALA A 126 6.41 -7.02 10.09
N VAL A 127 5.72 -6.45 9.09
CA VAL A 127 5.18 -7.22 7.96
C VAL A 127 6.27 -7.66 6.98
N THR A 128 7.23 -6.78 6.65
CA THR A 128 8.25 -7.08 5.64
C THR A 128 9.28 -8.10 6.15
N LYS A 129 9.62 -8.07 7.42
CA LYS A 129 10.67 -8.91 8.03
C LYS A 129 10.49 -10.41 7.76
N PRO A 130 9.34 -11.04 8.02
CA PRO A 130 9.13 -12.46 7.70
C PRO A 130 9.00 -12.71 6.19
N LEU A 131 8.58 -11.73 5.39
CA LEU A 131 8.30 -11.87 3.96
C LEU A 131 9.51 -11.62 3.06
N VAL A 132 10.55 -10.92 3.53
CA VAL A 132 11.71 -10.57 2.69
C VAL A 132 12.53 -11.80 2.30
N MET A 133 12.74 -12.75 3.20
CA MET A 133 13.58 -13.92 2.94
C MET A 133 12.99 -14.89 1.90
N PRO A 134 11.67 -15.18 1.86
CA PRO A 134 11.06 -15.87 0.72
C PRO A 134 11.40 -15.24 -0.63
N LEU A 135 11.25 -13.92 -0.81
CA LEU A 135 11.60 -13.21 -2.04
C LEU A 135 13.08 -13.32 -2.39
N VAL A 136 13.95 -13.14 -1.39
CA VAL A 136 15.42 -13.25 -1.56
C VAL A 136 15.84 -14.65 -1.99
N LYS A 137 15.26 -15.70 -1.40
CA LYS A 137 15.56 -17.11 -1.72
C LYS A 137 15.10 -17.48 -3.13
N GLN A 138 13.92 -17.05 -3.56
CA GLN A 138 13.41 -17.30 -4.92
C GLN A 138 14.10 -16.43 -5.99
N ARG A 139 14.89 -15.43 -5.58
CA ARG A 139 15.60 -14.49 -6.45
C ARG A 139 14.68 -13.71 -7.40
N GLY A 140 13.60 -13.18 -6.84
CA GLY A 140 12.61 -12.41 -7.62
C GLY A 140 11.46 -11.94 -6.76
N GLY A 141 10.72 -10.97 -7.27
CA GLY A 141 9.55 -10.39 -6.64
C GLY A 141 9.62 -8.88 -6.47
N ALA A 142 8.58 -8.30 -5.91
CA ALA A 142 8.45 -6.87 -5.74
C ALA A 142 7.87 -6.50 -4.38
N ILE A 143 8.41 -5.45 -3.77
CA ILE A 143 7.83 -4.79 -2.59
C ILE A 143 7.41 -3.38 -3.03
N VAL A 144 6.13 -3.06 -2.87
CA VAL A 144 5.59 -1.73 -3.17
C VAL A 144 5.04 -1.11 -1.91
N ASN A 145 5.61 0.02 -1.51
CA ASN A 145 5.27 0.72 -0.28
C ASN A 145 4.42 1.95 -0.59
N ILE A 146 3.26 2.09 0.06
CA ILE A 146 2.43 3.28 -0.11
C ILE A 146 2.93 4.38 0.83
N ALA A 147 3.65 5.33 0.24
CA ALA A 147 4.08 6.58 0.87
C ALA A 147 2.96 7.63 0.80
N SER A 148 3.31 8.88 0.55
CA SER A 148 2.40 10.01 0.30
C SER A 148 3.20 11.19 -0.26
N SER A 149 2.55 12.09 -0.99
CA SER A 149 3.08 13.43 -1.29
C SER A 149 3.48 14.18 0.00
N SER A 150 2.76 13.96 1.11
CA SER A 150 3.12 14.50 2.42
C SER A 150 4.50 14.04 2.92
N GLY A 151 4.95 12.85 2.53
CA GLY A 151 6.29 12.35 2.86
C GLY A 151 7.40 12.92 1.97
N LEU A 152 7.05 13.46 0.80
CA LEU A 152 7.97 14.12 -0.12
C LEU A 152 8.13 15.62 0.22
N HIS A 153 7.02 16.30 0.49
CA HIS A 153 6.98 17.76 0.56
C HIS A 153 6.74 18.31 1.97
N GLY A 154 6.16 17.51 2.87
CA GLY A 154 5.68 17.96 4.17
C GLY A 154 4.40 18.78 4.04
N ILE A 155 3.40 18.53 4.89
CA ILE A 155 2.13 19.27 4.88
C ILE A 155 1.85 19.81 6.27
N PRO A 156 1.52 21.12 6.40
CA PRO A 156 1.11 21.70 7.69
C PRO A 156 -0.04 20.91 8.32
N GLY A 157 0.07 20.61 9.62
CA GLY A 157 -0.92 19.79 10.34
C GLY A 157 -0.72 18.28 10.21
N GLN A 158 0.24 17.82 9.42
CA GLN A 158 0.54 16.40 9.20
C GLN A 158 1.96 16.00 9.64
N THR A 159 2.51 16.62 10.68
CA THR A 159 3.91 16.39 11.07
C THR A 159 4.24 14.93 11.32
N ALA A 160 3.41 14.20 12.10
CA ALA A 160 3.62 12.76 12.35
C ALA A 160 3.45 11.93 11.06
N TYR A 161 2.43 12.22 10.27
CA TYR A 161 2.15 11.52 9.02
C TYR A 161 3.25 11.74 7.99
N SER A 162 3.69 12.99 7.81
CA SER A 162 4.80 13.34 6.91
C SER A 162 6.10 12.66 7.35
N ALA A 163 6.41 12.65 8.65
CA ALA A 163 7.58 11.96 9.20
C ALA A 163 7.52 10.46 8.92
N ALA A 164 6.38 9.80 9.18
CA ALA A 164 6.20 8.39 8.89
C ALA A 164 6.36 8.09 7.39
N LYS A 165 5.71 8.86 6.51
CA LYS A 165 5.75 8.64 5.06
C LYS A 165 7.10 9.01 4.43
N ALA A 166 7.85 9.94 5.00
CA ALA A 166 9.26 10.16 4.66
C ALA A 166 10.13 8.96 5.09
N GLY A 167 9.87 8.39 6.27
CA GLY A 167 10.50 7.16 6.74
C GLY A 167 10.26 5.97 5.78
N VAL A 168 9.05 5.83 5.26
CA VAL A 168 8.70 4.85 4.21
C VAL A 168 9.59 4.98 2.98
N ILE A 169 9.85 6.23 2.53
CA ILE A 169 10.71 6.49 1.38
C ILE A 169 12.16 6.12 1.69
N GLY A 170 12.66 6.47 2.88
CA GLY A 170 14.00 6.10 3.35
C GLY A 170 14.17 4.57 3.42
N PHE A 171 13.22 3.88 4.06
CA PHE A 171 13.17 2.41 4.13
C PHE A 171 13.21 1.77 2.74
N THR A 172 12.39 2.27 1.81
CA THR A 172 12.33 1.78 0.42
C THR A 172 13.70 1.85 -0.26
N LYS A 173 14.36 3.00 -0.17
CA LYS A 173 15.66 3.24 -0.81
C LYS A 173 16.78 2.35 -0.23
N ALA A 174 16.77 2.15 1.09
CA ALA A 174 17.75 1.32 1.78
C ALA A 174 17.56 -0.17 1.41
N LEU A 175 16.34 -0.69 1.60
CA LEU A 175 16.03 -2.09 1.35
C LEU A 175 16.24 -2.47 -0.12
N ALA A 176 15.93 -1.57 -1.07
CA ALA A 176 16.17 -1.78 -2.49
C ALA A 176 17.65 -2.08 -2.79
N LYS A 177 18.58 -1.39 -2.12
CA LYS A 177 20.02 -1.60 -2.28
C LYS A 177 20.49 -2.89 -1.63
N GLU A 178 19.90 -3.30 -0.51
CA GLU A 178 20.24 -4.52 0.20
C GLU A 178 19.89 -5.79 -0.57
N ILE A 179 18.68 -5.81 -1.16
CA ILE A 179 18.15 -7.04 -1.77
C ILE A 179 18.08 -7.01 -3.31
N GLY A 180 18.42 -5.90 -3.95
CA GLY A 180 18.38 -5.75 -5.40
C GLY A 180 19.25 -6.77 -6.14
N ALA A 181 20.43 -7.14 -5.62
CA ALA A 181 21.28 -8.18 -6.18
C ALA A 181 20.62 -9.59 -6.17
N ARG A 182 19.50 -9.74 -5.48
CA ARG A 182 18.67 -10.95 -5.45
C ARG A 182 17.49 -10.90 -6.42
N GLY A 183 17.42 -9.91 -7.30
CA GLY A 183 16.34 -9.77 -8.28
C GLY A 183 15.02 -9.28 -7.68
N VAL A 184 15.02 -8.76 -6.45
CA VAL A 184 13.86 -8.20 -5.78
C VAL A 184 13.85 -6.69 -5.95
N THR A 185 12.75 -6.13 -6.43
CA THR A 185 12.57 -4.66 -6.51
C THR A 185 11.83 -4.13 -5.29
N VAL A 186 12.20 -2.93 -4.84
CA VAL A 186 11.49 -2.23 -3.76
C VAL A 186 11.26 -0.79 -4.17
N ASN A 187 10.00 -0.38 -4.28
CA ASN A 187 9.62 0.97 -4.69
C ASN A 187 8.54 1.55 -3.78
N ALA A 188 8.45 2.87 -3.72
CA ALA A 188 7.38 3.59 -3.07
C ALA A 188 6.48 4.27 -4.11
N VAL A 189 5.17 4.21 -3.88
CA VAL A 189 4.19 5.05 -4.57
C VAL A 189 3.76 6.12 -3.58
N ALA A 190 3.79 7.39 -4.00
CA ALA A 190 3.45 8.54 -3.18
C ALA A 190 2.15 9.20 -3.71
N PRO A 191 0.95 8.76 -3.25
CA PRO A 191 -0.29 9.37 -3.67
C PRO A 191 -0.41 10.82 -3.17
N GLY A 192 -1.02 11.68 -3.99
CA GLY A 192 -1.53 12.97 -3.58
C GLY A 192 -2.92 12.87 -2.97
N LEU A 193 -3.84 13.74 -3.40
CA LEU A 193 -5.23 13.73 -2.98
C LEU A 193 -6.02 12.71 -3.80
N ILE A 194 -6.46 11.64 -3.16
CA ILE A 194 -7.17 10.49 -3.77
C ILE A 194 -8.55 10.36 -3.15
N GLU A 195 -9.59 10.13 -3.97
CA GLU A 195 -10.97 9.89 -3.53
C GLU A 195 -11.08 8.61 -2.70
N THR A 196 -11.14 8.76 -1.38
CA THR A 196 -11.25 7.68 -0.40
C THR A 196 -12.13 8.10 0.75
N ASP A 197 -12.46 7.16 1.67
CA ASP A 197 -13.17 7.50 2.91
C ASP A 197 -12.47 8.62 3.71
N MET A 198 -11.15 8.73 3.56
CA MET A 198 -10.31 9.73 4.23
C MET A 198 -10.53 11.14 3.68
N THR A 199 -10.68 11.27 2.38
CA THR A 199 -10.93 12.57 1.70
C THR A 199 -12.42 12.91 1.64
N ALA A 200 -13.31 11.91 1.71
CA ALA A 200 -14.76 12.13 1.76
C ALA A 200 -15.22 12.92 3.02
N ALA A 201 -14.42 12.89 4.09
CA ALA A 201 -14.68 13.66 5.31
C ALA A 201 -14.27 15.15 5.23
N ILE A 202 -13.63 15.57 4.13
CA ILE A 202 -13.19 16.97 3.94
C ILE A 202 -14.40 17.84 3.59
N PRO A 203 -14.61 18.99 4.25
CA PRO A 203 -15.69 19.91 3.92
C PRO A 203 -15.66 20.37 2.46
N PRO A 204 -16.82 20.59 1.80
CA PRO A 204 -16.88 20.95 0.38
C PRO A 204 -16.04 22.16 -0.01
N GLU A 205 -16.08 23.25 0.77
CA GLU A 205 -15.28 24.45 0.52
C GLU A 205 -13.77 24.15 0.53
N ARG A 206 -13.33 23.32 1.46
CA ARG A 206 -11.95 22.89 1.56
C ARG A 206 -11.57 21.99 0.39
N THR A 207 -12.49 21.13 -0.05
CA THR A 207 -12.31 20.24 -1.21
C THR A 207 -12.05 21.02 -2.48
N GLU A 208 -12.84 22.07 -2.76
CA GLU A 208 -12.66 22.91 -3.94
C GLU A 208 -11.31 23.67 -3.89
N PHE A 209 -10.92 24.19 -2.72
CA PHE A 209 -9.60 24.79 -2.55
C PHE A 209 -8.48 23.76 -2.86
N LEU A 210 -8.58 22.54 -2.33
CA LEU A 210 -7.57 21.50 -2.55
C LEU A 210 -7.51 21.06 -4.03
N LYS A 211 -8.65 20.99 -4.71
CA LYS A 211 -8.69 20.73 -6.16
C LYS A 211 -7.99 21.83 -6.96
N SER A 212 -8.10 23.10 -6.53
CA SER A 212 -7.43 24.20 -7.22
C SER A 212 -5.90 24.13 -7.18
N LEU A 213 -5.33 23.38 -6.23
CA LEU A 213 -3.88 23.12 -6.14
C LEU A 213 -3.41 22.02 -7.11
N ILE A 214 -4.33 21.32 -7.74
CA ILE A 214 -4.05 20.26 -8.70
C ILE A 214 -4.27 20.81 -10.12
N PRO A 215 -3.30 20.73 -11.04
CA PRO A 215 -3.46 21.25 -12.41
C PRO A 215 -4.71 20.73 -13.14
N GLY A 216 -5.12 19.49 -12.92
CA GLY A 216 -6.33 18.89 -13.49
C GLY A 216 -7.62 19.21 -12.73
N HIS A 217 -7.56 19.99 -11.66
CA HIS A 217 -8.71 20.39 -10.81
C HIS A 217 -9.58 19.22 -10.31
N ALA A 218 -9.02 18.03 -10.15
CA ALA A 218 -9.70 16.83 -9.68
C ALA A 218 -8.80 15.99 -8.77
N PHE A 219 -9.40 15.31 -7.81
CA PHE A 219 -8.69 14.27 -7.07
C PHE A 219 -8.47 13.04 -7.95
N GLY A 220 -7.39 12.32 -7.71
CA GLY A 220 -7.16 11.01 -8.33
C GLY A 220 -8.11 9.96 -7.76
N SER A 221 -8.34 8.90 -8.51
CA SER A 221 -9.06 7.72 -8.03
C SER A 221 -8.11 6.73 -7.35
N PRO A 222 -8.60 5.86 -6.45
CA PRO A 222 -7.82 4.74 -5.93
C PRO A 222 -7.24 3.84 -7.03
N ARG A 223 -7.93 3.75 -8.18
CA ARG A 223 -7.49 2.95 -9.33
C ARG A 223 -6.27 3.54 -10.02
N ASP A 224 -6.11 4.87 -10.04
CA ASP A 224 -4.91 5.52 -10.60
C ASP A 224 -3.66 5.09 -9.83
N VAL A 225 -3.75 5.03 -8.50
CA VAL A 225 -2.67 4.52 -7.65
C VAL A 225 -2.43 3.02 -7.87
N ALA A 226 -3.52 2.23 -7.93
CA ALA A 226 -3.45 0.78 -8.13
C ALA A 226 -2.76 0.42 -9.47
N HIS A 227 -2.97 1.19 -10.53
CA HIS A 227 -2.29 0.97 -11.81
C HIS A 227 -0.78 1.05 -11.68
N LEU A 228 -0.25 2.05 -10.99
CA LEU A 228 1.19 2.16 -10.77
C LEU A 228 1.70 1.05 -9.84
N VAL A 229 0.96 0.70 -8.79
CA VAL A 229 1.31 -0.40 -7.88
C VAL A 229 1.43 -1.72 -8.65
N CYS A 230 0.44 -2.08 -9.45
CA CYS A 230 0.44 -3.32 -10.23
C CYS A 230 1.50 -3.30 -11.34
N PHE A 231 1.77 -2.15 -11.95
CA PHE A 231 2.89 -2.01 -12.88
C PHE A 231 4.23 -2.29 -12.19
N LEU A 232 4.49 -1.67 -11.03
CA LEU A 232 5.72 -1.87 -10.25
C LEU A 232 5.84 -3.30 -9.70
N ALA A 233 4.72 -3.99 -9.48
CA ALA A 233 4.66 -5.39 -9.08
C ALA A 233 4.91 -6.37 -10.24
N SER A 234 4.92 -5.93 -11.50
CA SER A 234 5.06 -6.76 -12.70
C SER A 234 6.50 -6.82 -13.20
N ASP A 235 6.78 -7.79 -14.12
CA ASP A 235 8.09 -7.89 -14.78
C ASP A 235 8.43 -6.69 -15.68
N ARG A 236 7.43 -5.88 -16.04
CA ARG A 236 7.62 -4.66 -16.83
C ARG A 236 8.43 -3.61 -16.06
N ALA A 237 8.44 -3.66 -14.73
CA ALA A 237 9.18 -2.76 -13.85
C ALA A 237 10.46 -3.37 -13.27
N ARG A 238 10.96 -4.49 -13.79
CA ARG A 238 12.10 -5.24 -13.24
C ARG A 238 13.40 -4.43 -13.07
N TYR A 239 13.53 -3.30 -13.77
CA TYR A 239 14.70 -2.41 -13.70
C TYR A 239 14.42 -1.11 -12.94
N ILE A 240 13.23 -1.02 -12.30
CA ILE A 240 12.83 0.11 -11.45
C ILE A 240 12.92 -0.36 -10.00
N THR A 241 13.85 0.18 -9.22
CA THR A 241 14.01 -0.12 -7.81
C THR A 241 14.58 1.08 -7.04
N GLY A 242 14.23 1.22 -5.77
CA GLY A 242 14.65 2.33 -4.91
C GLY A 242 13.98 3.67 -5.24
N GLN A 243 12.92 3.67 -6.06
CA GLN A 243 12.25 4.90 -6.48
C GLN A 243 11.05 5.23 -5.57
N ALA A 244 10.79 6.53 -5.42
CA ALA A 244 9.54 7.04 -4.88
C ALA A 244 8.83 7.81 -6.01
N ILE A 245 7.72 7.26 -6.48
CA ILE A 245 7.00 7.79 -7.65
C ILE A 245 5.70 8.43 -7.18
N GLU A 246 5.53 9.69 -7.48
CA GLU A 246 4.36 10.47 -7.09
C GLU A 246 3.18 10.23 -8.06
N VAL A 247 1.97 10.06 -7.50
CA VAL A 247 0.70 9.95 -8.22
C VAL A 247 -0.24 11.01 -7.64
N SER A 248 -0.06 12.25 -8.08
CA SER A 248 -0.69 13.42 -7.44
C SER A 248 -1.40 14.36 -8.42
N GLY A 249 -1.40 14.03 -9.72
CA GLY A 249 -1.93 14.93 -10.75
C GLY A 249 -1.15 16.25 -10.88
N GLY A 250 0.09 16.29 -10.36
CA GLY A 250 0.91 17.50 -10.31
C GLY A 250 0.56 18.44 -9.15
N LEU A 251 -0.02 17.91 -8.06
CA LEU A 251 -0.35 18.67 -6.85
C LEU A 251 0.82 19.55 -6.41
N VAL A 252 0.57 20.84 -6.26
CA VAL A 252 1.53 21.83 -5.77
C VAL A 252 1.20 22.14 -4.29
N VAL A 253 2.10 21.80 -3.37
CA VAL A 253 1.96 21.98 -1.92
C VAL A 253 3.18 22.67 -1.35
#